data_fb6872b0e429b39ca79c2597f70247c2
#
_entry.id   fb6872b0e429b39ca79c2597f70247c2
#
_cell.length_a   1.000
_cell.length_b   1.000
_cell.length_c   1.000
_cell.angle_alpha   90.00
_cell.angle_beta   90.00
_cell.angle_gamma   90.00
#
_symmetry.space_group_name_H-M   'P 1'
#
loop_
_entity.id
_entity.type
_entity.pdbx_description
1 polymer ?
#
loop_
_entity_poly.entity_id
_entity_poly.type
_entity_poly.pdbx_seq_one_letter_code
_entity_poly.pdbx_strand_id
1 'polypeptide(L)'
;SRGLGDVYKRQLGYAFEINDEEYLNFVKKFPYQETYDQKRTIDEVITDMKSDIPMDRLICGEVGFGKTEVAMRAAFIAALNNKQTCVLVPTTLLASQHFSSFTNRFIDNGINISVLSRNISTKEKKDLLTGLMSGEIDIVIGTHALLQGNIKFNDLGLLIIDEEHRFGVRQKEKIKSLREEIEILSLSATPIPRSLNFALSELKDLSIIATAPDD
;
A
#
# COMPACT_ATOMS: atom_id res chain seq x y z
N SER A 1 -0.39 -37.90 0.33
CA SER A 1 0.66 -37.29 1.17
C SER A 1 1.26 -36.00 0.55
N ARG A 2 0.46 -35.22 -0.18
CA ARG A 2 0.91 -33.90 -0.75
C ARG A 2 0.51 -32.67 0.06
N GLY A 3 -0.17 -32.83 1.17
CA GLY A 3 -0.79 -31.70 1.88
C GLY A 3 0.02 -31.07 3.03
N LEU A 4 1.02 -31.75 3.57
CA LEU A 4 1.78 -31.27 4.73
C LEU A 4 3.08 -30.54 4.36
N GLY A 5 3.62 -30.76 3.15
CA GLY A 5 4.86 -30.12 2.70
C GLY A 5 4.67 -28.66 2.24
N ASP A 6 3.48 -28.32 1.75
CA ASP A 6 3.21 -26.97 1.22
C ASP A 6 2.85 -25.95 2.30
N VAL A 7 2.38 -26.40 3.46
CA VAL A 7 2.06 -25.53 4.60
C VAL A 7 3.32 -25.00 5.28
N TYR A 8 4.43 -25.71 5.21
CA TYR A 8 5.72 -25.30 5.80
C TYR A 8 6.60 -24.42 4.90
N LYS A 9 6.19 -24.17 3.64
CA LYS A 9 6.94 -23.35 2.67
C LYS A 9 6.42 -21.93 2.49
N ARG A 10 5.52 -21.44 3.33
CA ARG A 10 5.25 -20.00 3.37
C ARG A 10 6.49 -19.34 3.93
N GLN A 11 7.20 -18.58 3.10
CA GLN A 11 8.25 -17.72 3.60
C GLN A 11 7.67 -16.83 4.69
N LEU A 12 8.34 -16.82 5.85
CA LEU A 12 7.98 -15.92 6.93
C LEU A 12 8.19 -14.50 6.41
N GLY A 13 7.15 -13.67 6.46
CA GLY A 13 7.24 -12.26 6.16
C GLY A 13 7.93 -11.49 7.28
N TYR A 14 8.10 -10.22 7.06
CA TYR A 14 8.61 -9.30 8.08
C TYR A 14 7.45 -8.90 9.00
N ALA A 15 7.60 -9.08 10.30
CA ALA A 15 6.68 -8.59 11.31
C ALA A 15 7.03 -7.13 11.66
N PHE A 16 6.17 -6.19 11.29
CA PHE A 16 6.40 -4.77 11.53
C PHE A 16 6.22 -4.42 13.01
N GLU A 17 7.11 -3.58 13.51
CA GLU A 17 7.00 -2.98 14.84
C GLU A 17 6.40 -1.58 14.71
N ILE A 18 5.57 -1.21 15.67
CA ILE A 18 4.93 0.12 15.68
C ILE A 18 5.38 0.87 16.92
N ASN A 19 6.08 1.98 16.70
CA ASN A 19 6.32 2.96 17.74
C ASN A 19 5.03 3.74 17.98
N ASP A 20 4.35 3.46 19.10
CA ASP A 20 3.04 4.02 19.40
C ASP A 20 3.04 5.54 19.46
N GLU A 21 4.10 6.16 19.98
CA GLU A 21 4.19 7.62 20.08
C GLU A 21 4.27 8.28 18.69
N GLU A 22 5.18 7.79 17.84
CA GLU A 22 5.35 8.32 16.48
C GLU A 22 4.10 8.07 15.63
N TYR A 23 3.51 6.89 15.75
CA TYR A 23 2.28 6.55 15.03
C TYR A 23 1.10 7.42 15.48
N LEU A 24 0.90 7.62 16.78
CA LEU A 24 -0.16 8.49 17.30
C LEU A 24 0.04 9.95 16.88
N ASN A 25 1.26 10.43 16.83
CA ASN A 25 1.55 11.77 16.32
C ASN A 25 1.18 11.90 14.85
N PHE A 26 1.42 10.87 14.05
CA PHE A 26 0.99 10.84 12.66
C PHE A 26 -0.53 10.81 12.53
N VAL A 27 -1.22 10.02 13.33
CA VAL A 27 -2.69 9.93 13.37
C VAL A 27 -3.31 11.28 13.73
N LYS A 28 -2.77 12.00 14.73
CA LYS A 28 -3.29 13.31 15.17
C LYS A 28 -3.26 14.40 14.09
N LYS A 29 -2.39 14.27 13.10
CA LYS A 29 -2.32 15.19 11.97
C LYS A 29 -3.42 14.97 10.94
N PHE A 30 -4.16 13.87 11.02
CA PHE A 30 -5.32 13.61 10.17
C PHE A 30 -6.44 14.58 10.56
N PRO A 31 -6.88 15.46 9.63
CA PRO A 31 -7.78 16.56 9.99
C PRO A 31 -9.24 16.15 10.15
N TYR A 32 -9.57 14.89 9.85
CA TYR A 32 -10.93 14.37 9.87
C TYR A 32 -11.10 13.34 10.98
N GLN A 33 -12.35 13.12 11.39
CA GLN A 33 -12.68 12.03 12.28
C GLN A 33 -12.75 10.72 11.48
N GLU A 34 -12.18 9.65 12.03
CA GLU A 34 -12.28 8.33 11.43
C GLU A 34 -13.71 7.80 11.50
N THR A 35 -14.22 7.28 10.37
CA THR A 35 -15.47 6.51 10.41
C THR A 35 -15.25 5.18 11.12
N TYR A 36 -16.33 4.55 11.55
CA TYR A 36 -16.26 3.22 12.18
C TYR A 36 -15.60 2.19 11.25
N ASP A 37 -16.00 2.14 10.00
CA ASP A 37 -15.43 1.20 9.01
C ASP A 37 -13.96 1.49 8.72
N GLN A 38 -13.59 2.77 8.65
CA GLN A 38 -12.22 3.20 8.45
C GLN A 38 -11.32 2.76 9.62
N LYS A 39 -11.78 2.97 10.85
CA LYS A 39 -11.05 2.55 12.06
C LYS A 39 -10.86 1.04 12.10
N ARG A 40 -11.92 0.28 11.84
CA ARG A 40 -11.86 -1.18 11.77
C ARG A 40 -10.86 -1.64 10.72
N THR A 41 -10.91 -1.07 9.51
CA THR A 41 -10.00 -1.40 8.41
C THR A 41 -8.55 -1.10 8.77
N ILE A 42 -8.29 0.04 9.42
CA ILE A 42 -6.96 0.38 9.90
C ILE A 42 -6.45 -0.65 10.92
N ASP A 43 -7.29 -1.08 11.85
CA ASP A 43 -6.92 -2.09 12.84
C ASP A 43 -6.62 -3.44 12.18
N GLU A 44 -7.38 -3.84 11.17
CA GLU A 44 -7.13 -5.05 10.39
C GLU A 44 -5.78 -4.99 9.65
N VAL A 45 -5.47 -3.87 9.02
CA VAL A 45 -4.19 -3.65 8.33
C VAL A 45 -3.02 -3.69 9.32
N ILE A 46 -3.13 -3.04 10.44
CA ILE A 46 -2.11 -3.04 11.50
C ILE A 46 -1.86 -4.45 12.02
N THR A 47 -2.93 -5.20 12.27
CA THR A 47 -2.85 -6.60 12.72
C THR A 47 -2.11 -7.46 11.69
N ASP A 48 -2.44 -7.31 10.41
CA ASP A 48 -1.77 -8.01 9.33
C ASP A 48 -0.26 -7.67 9.28
N MET A 49 0.09 -6.40 9.38
CA MET A 49 1.48 -5.95 9.30
C MET A 49 2.31 -6.40 10.51
N LYS A 50 1.72 -6.56 11.66
CA LYS A 50 2.39 -7.10 12.86
C LYS A 50 2.61 -8.62 12.79
N SER A 51 1.89 -9.31 11.91
CA SER A 51 2.03 -10.74 11.67
C SER A 51 3.31 -11.05 10.90
N ASP A 52 3.85 -12.24 11.09
CA ASP A 52 4.95 -12.78 10.29
C ASP A 52 4.52 -13.38 8.93
N ILE A 53 3.21 -13.37 8.67
CA ILE A 53 2.65 -13.75 7.37
C ILE A 53 2.46 -12.49 6.54
N PRO A 54 2.99 -12.41 5.30
CA PRO A 54 2.80 -11.23 4.46
C PRO A 54 1.32 -10.91 4.26
N MET A 55 0.95 -9.65 4.49
CA MET A 55 -0.40 -9.15 4.24
C MET A 55 -0.75 -9.26 2.75
N ASP A 56 -1.96 -9.70 2.47
CA ASP A 56 -2.58 -9.61 1.13
C ASP A 56 -4.04 -9.22 1.34
N ARG A 57 -4.27 -7.92 1.54
CA ARG A 57 -5.59 -7.38 1.88
C ARG A 57 -6.12 -6.48 0.78
N LEU A 58 -7.41 -6.66 0.49
CA LEU A 58 -8.17 -5.80 -0.42
C LEU A 58 -9.10 -4.88 0.39
N ILE A 59 -8.99 -3.58 0.17
CA ILE A 59 -9.90 -2.58 0.72
C ILE A 59 -10.86 -2.14 -0.37
N CYS A 60 -12.15 -2.36 -0.16
CA CYS A 60 -13.22 -1.91 -1.04
C CYS A 60 -13.99 -0.78 -0.39
N GLY A 61 -14.29 0.25 -1.16
CA GLY A 61 -15.08 1.40 -0.72
C GLY A 61 -15.17 2.42 -1.84
N GLU A 62 -16.21 3.23 -1.83
CA GLU A 62 -16.39 4.28 -2.84
C GLU A 62 -15.30 5.34 -2.73
N VAL A 63 -15.11 6.10 -3.81
CA VAL A 63 -14.20 7.24 -3.86
C VAL A 63 -14.59 8.24 -2.76
N GLY A 64 -13.59 8.72 -2.02
CA GLY A 64 -13.81 9.65 -0.92
C GLY A 64 -14.14 9.01 0.42
N PHE A 65 -14.22 7.69 0.53
CA PHE A 65 -14.52 7.00 1.79
C PHE A 65 -13.29 6.73 2.67
N GLY A 66 -12.13 7.29 2.34
CA GLY A 66 -10.95 7.27 3.20
C GLY A 66 -10.02 6.08 3.03
N LYS A 67 -10.08 5.35 1.92
CA LYS A 67 -9.14 4.26 1.60
C LYS A 67 -7.69 4.73 1.56
N THR A 68 -7.46 5.92 1.03
CA THR A 68 -6.12 6.49 0.89
C THR A 68 -5.46 6.73 2.24
N GLU A 69 -6.21 7.19 3.24
CA GLU A 69 -5.66 7.38 4.60
C GLU A 69 -5.21 6.05 5.22
N VAL A 70 -5.94 4.97 4.99
CA VAL A 70 -5.53 3.63 5.43
C VAL A 70 -4.21 3.24 4.79
N ALA A 71 -4.07 3.45 3.49
CA ALA A 71 -2.82 3.20 2.75
C ALA A 71 -1.66 4.04 3.27
N MET A 72 -1.89 5.31 3.57
CA MET A 72 -0.87 6.21 4.11
C MET A 72 -0.40 5.78 5.49
N ARG A 73 -1.28 5.30 6.35
CA ARG A 73 -0.90 4.77 7.65
C ARG A 73 -0.04 3.51 7.53
N ALA A 74 -0.37 2.63 6.60
CA ALA A 74 0.46 1.46 6.30
C ALA A 74 1.86 1.87 5.81
N ALA A 75 1.93 2.85 4.90
CA ALA A 75 3.18 3.37 4.39
C ALA A 75 4.03 4.04 5.48
N PHE A 76 3.40 4.73 6.41
CA PHE A 76 4.09 5.32 7.56
C PHE A 76 4.71 4.25 8.47
N ILE A 77 3.97 3.19 8.76
CA ILE A 77 4.48 2.05 9.54
C ILE A 77 5.67 1.40 8.82
N ALA A 78 5.58 1.21 7.51
CA ALA A 78 6.68 0.67 6.72
C ALA A 78 7.95 1.55 6.83
N ALA A 79 7.79 2.86 6.69
CA ALA A 79 8.90 3.81 6.82
C ALA A 79 9.53 3.80 8.21
N LEU A 80 8.76 3.67 9.27
CA LEU A 80 9.27 3.52 10.65
C LEU A 80 10.14 2.26 10.81
N ASN A 81 9.91 1.25 10.01
CA ASN A 81 10.68 0.00 10.01
C ASN A 81 11.79 -0.01 8.95
N ASN A 82 12.12 1.13 8.38
CA ASN A 82 13.11 1.28 7.30
C ASN A 82 12.80 0.43 6.06
N LYS A 83 11.52 0.16 5.82
CA LYS A 83 11.03 -0.52 4.62
C LYS A 83 10.46 0.50 3.64
N GLN A 84 10.73 0.28 2.37
CA GLN A 84 10.20 1.13 1.30
C GLN A 84 8.80 0.72 0.91
N THR A 85 8.02 1.70 0.45
CA THR A 85 6.67 1.51 -0.08
C THR A 85 6.63 1.88 -1.56
N CYS A 86 6.03 1.03 -2.37
CA CYS A 86 5.71 1.31 -3.77
C CYS A 86 4.20 1.44 -3.92
N VAL A 87 3.74 2.55 -4.49
CA VAL A 87 2.32 2.80 -4.78
C VAL A 87 2.11 2.71 -6.30
N LEU A 88 1.42 1.67 -6.72
CA LEU A 88 1.08 1.44 -8.13
C LEU A 88 -0.31 1.98 -8.45
N VAL A 89 -0.37 2.76 -9.51
CA VAL A 89 -1.61 3.34 -10.02
C VAL A 89 -1.74 3.09 -11.51
N PRO A 90 -2.97 3.04 -12.05
CA PRO A 90 -3.17 2.71 -13.47
C PRO A 90 -2.81 3.83 -14.45
N THR A 91 -2.80 5.10 -14.01
CA THR A 91 -2.56 6.25 -14.88
C THR A 91 -1.61 7.27 -14.27
N THR A 92 -0.96 8.04 -15.12
CA THR A 92 -0.07 9.14 -14.69
C THR A 92 -0.82 10.24 -13.95
N LEU A 93 -2.10 10.48 -14.29
CA LEU A 93 -2.94 11.43 -13.57
C LEU A 93 -3.17 11.00 -12.12
N LEU A 94 -3.50 9.74 -11.89
CA LEU A 94 -3.65 9.18 -10.55
C LEU A 94 -2.34 9.20 -9.79
N ALA A 95 -1.20 8.94 -10.43
CA ALA A 95 0.11 9.06 -9.81
C ALA A 95 0.35 10.48 -9.29
N SER A 96 0.04 11.50 -10.07
CA SER A 96 0.16 12.90 -9.68
C SER A 96 -0.77 13.26 -8.51
N GLN A 97 -2.01 12.78 -8.53
CA GLN A 97 -2.98 13.01 -7.46
C GLN A 97 -2.54 12.35 -6.15
N HIS A 98 -2.10 11.10 -6.20
CA HIS A 98 -1.57 10.42 -5.02
C HIS A 98 -0.29 11.07 -4.50
N PHE A 99 0.59 11.51 -5.38
CA PHE A 99 1.80 12.22 -4.99
C PHE A 99 1.49 13.48 -4.19
N SER A 100 0.54 14.29 -4.65
CA SER A 100 0.09 15.48 -3.93
C SER A 100 -0.52 15.14 -2.57
N SER A 101 -1.39 14.14 -2.51
CA SER A 101 -2.04 13.72 -1.28
C SER A 101 -1.03 13.17 -0.25
N PHE A 102 -0.12 12.31 -0.70
CA PHE A 102 0.92 11.75 0.16
C PHE A 102 1.88 12.84 0.65
N THR A 103 2.33 13.72 -0.23
CA THR A 103 3.23 14.82 0.15
C THR A 103 2.60 15.71 1.22
N ASN A 104 1.34 16.07 1.08
CA ASN A 104 0.63 16.86 2.08
C ASN A 104 0.49 16.13 3.41
N ARG A 105 0.14 14.85 3.37
CA ARG A 105 -0.09 14.03 4.58
C ARG A 105 1.20 13.77 5.35
N PHE A 106 2.30 13.61 4.64
CA PHE A 106 3.62 13.31 5.21
C PHE A 106 4.48 14.54 5.45
N ILE A 107 3.92 15.73 5.35
CA ILE A 107 4.68 16.96 5.60
C ILE A 107 5.29 16.94 7.02
N ASP A 108 6.53 17.39 7.16
CA ASP A 108 7.28 17.45 8.43
C ASP A 108 7.58 16.08 9.10
N ASN A 109 7.40 14.98 8.40
CA ASN A 109 7.69 13.64 8.94
C ASN A 109 9.08 13.11 8.58
N GLY A 110 9.85 13.84 7.77
CA GLY A 110 11.16 13.38 7.30
C GLY A 110 11.11 12.20 6.33
N ILE A 111 9.95 11.91 5.74
CA ILE A 111 9.75 10.83 4.79
C ILE A 111 9.91 11.36 3.37
N ASN A 112 10.77 10.72 2.59
CA ASN A 112 11.05 11.10 1.21
C ASN A 112 10.12 10.38 0.24
N ILE A 113 9.33 11.17 -0.49
CA ILE A 113 8.35 10.68 -1.45
C ILE A 113 8.73 11.14 -2.84
N SER A 114 8.71 10.23 -3.80
CA SER A 114 8.98 10.54 -5.22
C SER A 114 7.91 9.95 -6.12
N VAL A 115 7.76 10.53 -7.29
CA VAL A 115 6.84 10.07 -8.32
C VAL A 115 7.59 9.77 -9.61
N LEU A 116 7.34 8.61 -10.20
CA LEU A 116 7.81 8.27 -11.54
C LEU A 116 6.68 8.59 -12.52
N SER A 117 6.88 9.64 -13.33
CA SER A 117 5.94 10.05 -14.37
C SER A 117 6.62 10.04 -15.74
N ARG A 118 5.82 10.08 -16.81
CA ARG A 118 6.34 10.11 -18.18
C ARG A 118 7.16 11.36 -18.51
N ASN A 119 6.93 12.45 -17.80
CA ASN A 119 7.48 13.76 -18.12
C ASN A 119 8.71 14.12 -17.27
N ILE A 120 9.28 13.19 -16.53
CA ILE A 120 10.50 13.45 -15.78
C ILE A 120 11.72 13.44 -16.73
N SER A 121 12.69 14.31 -16.45
CA SER A 121 13.94 14.34 -17.20
C SER A 121 14.77 13.08 -16.98
N THR A 122 15.72 12.83 -17.88
CA THR A 122 16.67 11.71 -17.73
C THR A 122 17.45 11.79 -16.42
N LYS A 123 17.83 12.99 -16.02
CA LYS A 123 18.53 13.22 -14.74
C LYS A 123 17.65 12.88 -13.55
N GLU A 124 16.41 13.37 -13.54
CA GLU A 124 15.45 13.08 -12.45
C GLU A 124 15.15 11.58 -12.35
N LYS A 125 15.01 10.88 -13.48
CA LYS A 125 14.84 9.44 -13.51
C LYS A 125 16.06 8.72 -12.93
N LYS A 126 17.26 9.13 -13.27
CA LYS A 126 18.50 8.57 -12.73
C LYS A 126 18.58 8.79 -11.21
N ASP A 127 18.27 9.99 -10.75
CA ASP A 127 18.27 10.33 -9.33
C ASP A 127 17.23 9.49 -8.55
N LEU A 128 16.06 9.29 -9.14
CA LEU A 128 15.01 8.44 -8.58
C LEU A 128 15.48 6.98 -8.45
N LEU A 129 16.07 6.41 -9.50
CA LEU A 129 16.57 5.04 -9.48
C LEU A 129 17.68 4.86 -8.44
N THR A 130 18.59 5.83 -8.34
CA THR A 130 19.64 5.85 -7.33
C THR A 130 19.06 5.93 -5.92
N GLY A 131 18.08 6.80 -5.71
CA GLY A 131 17.41 6.97 -4.41
C GLY A 131 16.61 5.76 -3.96
N LEU A 132 16.02 5.02 -4.89
CA LEU A 132 15.33 3.75 -4.58
C LEU A 132 16.34 2.66 -4.17
N MET A 133 17.44 2.56 -4.89
CA MET A 133 18.46 1.54 -4.63
C MET A 133 19.24 1.82 -3.34
N SER A 134 19.47 3.09 -3.01
CA SER A 134 20.17 3.49 -1.77
C SER A 134 19.30 3.44 -0.52
N GLY A 135 17.97 3.44 -0.68
CA GLY A 135 17.03 3.56 0.42
C GLY A 135 16.74 5.00 0.85
N GLU A 136 17.25 5.99 0.15
CA GLU A 136 16.95 7.40 0.43
C GLU A 136 15.49 7.75 0.16
N ILE A 137 14.88 7.13 -0.85
CA ILE A 137 13.45 7.27 -1.12
C ILE A 137 12.67 6.25 -0.30
N ASP A 138 11.74 6.72 0.51
CA ASP A 138 10.89 5.89 1.37
C ASP A 138 9.63 5.42 0.66
N ILE A 139 9.02 6.29 -0.14
CA ILE A 139 7.78 6.02 -0.86
C ILE A 139 7.93 6.47 -2.31
N VAL A 140 7.67 5.58 -3.25
CA VAL A 140 7.60 5.89 -4.67
C VAL A 140 6.20 5.62 -5.21
N ILE A 141 5.70 6.54 -6.02
CA ILE A 141 4.39 6.45 -6.65
C ILE A 141 4.57 6.44 -8.15
N GLY A 142 3.89 5.57 -8.85
CA GLY A 142 3.96 5.53 -10.30
C GLY A 142 3.06 4.46 -10.91
N THR A 143 3.12 4.37 -12.22
CA THR A 143 2.40 3.37 -13.00
C THR A 143 3.19 2.05 -13.07
N HIS A 144 2.75 1.13 -13.92
CA HIS A 144 3.42 -0.16 -14.15
C HIS A 144 4.91 -0.06 -14.52
N ALA A 145 5.38 1.12 -14.91
CA ALA A 145 6.81 1.36 -15.13
C ALA A 145 7.66 1.03 -13.89
N LEU A 146 7.09 1.14 -12.69
CA LEU A 146 7.76 0.77 -11.44
C LEU A 146 8.00 -0.74 -11.28
N LEU A 147 7.33 -1.58 -12.08
CA LEU A 147 7.50 -3.04 -12.08
C LEU A 147 8.56 -3.53 -13.06
N GLN A 148 9.20 -2.64 -13.81
CA GLN A 148 10.24 -3.00 -14.77
C GLN A 148 11.51 -3.48 -14.07
N GLY A 149 12.23 -4.40 -14.73
CA GLY A 149 13.40 -5.07 -14.15
C GLY A 149 14.61 -4.18 -13.85
N ASN A 150 14.65 -2.97 -14.42
CA ASN A 150 15.72 -1.98 -14.15
C ASN A 150 15.50 -1.19 -12.85
N ILE A 151 14.32 -1.29 -12.25
CA ILE A 151 13.99 -0.63 -10.99
C ILE A 151 14.26 -1.57 -9.85
N LYS A 152 15.21 -1.18 -8.99
CA LYS A 152 15.63 -1.96 -7.83
C LYS A 152 15.45 -1.14 -6.56
N PHE A 153 14.85 -1.78 -5.57
CA PHE A 153 14.65 -1.22 -4.25
C PHE A 153 15.76 -1.70 -3.31
N ASN A 154 16.12 -0.84 -2.35
CA ASN A 154 16.99 -1.24 -1.25
C ASN A 154 16.31 -2.26 -0.34
N ASP A 155 15.09 -1.97 0.09
CA ASP A 155 14.30 -2.86 0.95
C ASP A 155 12.80 -2.56 0.80
N LEU A 156 12.20 -3.10 -0.24
CA LEU A 156 10.76 -2.98 -0.48
C LEU A 156 10.00 -3.86 0.50
N GLY A 157 9.12 -3.27 1.30
CA GLY A 157 8.33 -4.00 2.29
C GLY A 157 6.82 -3.92 2.09
N LEU A 158 6.34 -2.92 1.36
CA LEU A 158 4.91 -2.70 1.14
C LEU A 158 4.64 -2.29 -0.31
N LEU A 159 3.68 -2.95 -0.92
CA LEU A 159 3.14 -2.61 -2.23
C LEU A 159 1.67 -2.22 -2.07
N ILE A 160 1.35 -0.97 -2.38
CA ILE A 160 -0.02 -0.46 -2.44
C ILE A 160 -0.44 -0.43 -3.90
N ILE A 161 -1.57 -1.04 -4.23
CA ILE A 161 -2.06 -1.13 -5.60
C ILE A 161 -3.44 -0.49 -5.67
N ASP A 162 -3.56 0.57 -6.44
CA ASP A 162 -4.85 1.21 -6.70
C ASP A 162 -5.45 0.65 -7.99
N GLU A 163 -6.69 0.17 -7.90
CA GLU A 163 -7.45 -0.37 -9.05
C GLU A 163 -6.69 -1.46 -9.82
N GLU A 164 -6.27 -2.53 -9.13
CA GLU A 164 -5.50 -3.64 -9.71
C GLU A 164 -6.12 -4.23 -10.98
N HIS A 165 -7.45 -4.26 -11.07
CA HIS A 165 -8.18 -4.80 -12.23
C HIS A 165 -7.88 -4.05 -13.54
N ARG A 166 -7.35 -2.82 -13.47
CA ARG A 166 -6.95 -2.02 -14.63
C ARG A 166 -5.55 -2.34 -15.14
N PHE A 167 -4.77 -3.16 -14.45
CA PHE A 167 -3.46 -3.61 -14.89
C PHE A 167 -3.57 -4.78 -15.87
N GLY A 168 -2.61 -4.86 -16.79
CA GLY A 168 -2.53 -5.94 -17.76
C GLY A 168 -2.02 -7.26 -17.16
N VAL A 169 -2.05 -8.33 -17.96
CA VAL A 169 -1.68 -9.68 -17.54
C VAL A 169 -0.25 -9.77 -17.00
N ARG A 170 0.71 -9.16 -17.69
CA ARG A 170 2.12 -9.18 -17.28
C ARG A 170 2.35 -8.48 -15.94
N GLN A 171 1.70 -7.35 -15.75
CA GLN A 171 1.79 -6.61 -14.50
C GLN A 171 1.18 -7.41 -13.34
N LYS A 172 0.03 -8.07 -13.56
CA LYS A 172 -0.62 -8.92 -12.56
C LYS A 172 0.24 -10.12 -12.19
N GLU A 173 0.95 -10.72 -13.14
CA GLU A 173 1.88 -11.81 -12.88
C GLU A 173 3.07 -11.36 -12.02
N LYS A 174 3.62 -10.19 -12.32
CA LYS A 174 4.69 -9.61 -11.51
C LYS A 174 4.24 -9.31 -10.09
N ILE A 175 3.06 -8.73 -9.92
CA ILE A 175 2.44 -8.49 -8.62
C ILE A 175 2.26 -9.81 -7.86
N LYS A 176 1.76 -10.85 -8.53
CA LYS A 176 1.58 -12.18 -7.95
C LYS A 176 2.90 -12.74 -7.41
N SER A 177 4.01 -12.56 -8.12
CA SER A 177 5.31 -13.02 -7.66
C SER A 177 5.78 -12.32 -6.38
N LEU A 178 5.36 -11.07 -6.16
CA LEU A 178 5.71 -10.28 -4.98
C LEU A 178 4.83 -10.62 -3.76
N ARG A 179 3.63 -11.19 -3.95
CA ARG A 179 2.68 -11.47 -2.86
C ARG A 179 3.21 -12.40 -1.77
N GLU A 180 4.16 -13.24 -2.10
CA GLU A 180 4.74 -14.19 -1.15
C GLU A 180 5.88 -13.58 -0.32
N GLU A 181 6.41 -12.44 -0.72
CA GLU A 181 7.61 -11.84 -0.14
C GLU A 181 7.35 -10.56 0.64
N ILE A 182 6.39 -9.76 0.21
CA ILE A 182 6.11 -8.43 0.78
C ILE A 182 4.64 -8.24 1.11
N GLU A 183 4.35 -7.22 1.91
CA GLU A 183 2.98 -6.81 2.24
C GLU A 183 2.29 -6.23 0.99
N ILE A 184 1.09 -6.70 0.68
CA ILE A 184 0.27 -6.20 -0.42
C ILE A 184 -1.03 -5.61 0.14
N LEU A 185 -1.29 -4.36 -0.21
CA LEU A 185 -2.52 -3.66 0.11
C LEU A 185 -3.16 -3.15 -1.17
N SER A 186 -4.27 -3.74 -1.55
CA SER A 186 -5.00 -3.37 -2.77
C SER A 186 -6.19 -2.49 -2.42
N LEU A 187 -6.42 -1.44 -3.20
CA LEU A 187 -7.53 -0.51 -3.04
C LEU A 187 -8.45 -0.63 -4.25
N SER A 188 -9.75 -0.67 -4.02
CA SER A 188 -10.75 -0.69 -5.09
C SER A 188 -11.94 0.20 -4.76
N ALA A 189 -12.38 0.98 -5.76
CA ALA A 189 -13.61 1.76 -5.68
C ALA A 189 -14.85 0.94 -6.08
N THR A 190 -14.69 -0.33 -6.44
CA THR A 190 -15.80 -1.19 -6.82
C THR A 190 -16.69 -1.46 -5.59
N PRO A 191 -17.99 -1.09 -5.63
CA PRO A 191 -18.88 -1.38 -4.53
C PRO A 191 -19.17 -2.89 -4.48
N ILE A 192 -19.12 -3.46 -3.27
CA ILE A 192 -19.51 -4.83 -3.02
C ILE A 192 -20.87 -4.83 -2.33
N PRO A 193 -21.91 -5.48 -2.91
CA PRO A 193 -23.21 -5.59 -2.26
C PRO A 193 -23.08 -6.23 -0.88
N ARG A 194 -23.85 -5.73 0.11
CA ARG A 194 -23.82 -6.25 1.48
C ARG A 194 -24.05 -7.75 1.57
N SER A 195 -24.88 -8.31 0.69
CA SER A 195 -25.14 -9.75 0.62
C SER A 195 -23.92 -10.60 0.24
N LEU A 196 -22.95 -10.03 -0.47
CA LEU A 196 -21.70 -10.70 -0.84
C LEU A 196 -20.56 -10.43 0.14
N ASN A 197 -20.65 -9.38 0.96
CA ASN A 197 -19.61 -8.99 1.89
C ASN A 197 -19.22 -10.13 2.84
N PHE A 198 -20.21 -10.81 3.38
CA PHE A 198 -20.00 -11.88 4.35
C PHE A 198 -19.33 -13.11 3.73
N ALA A 199 -19.78 -13.49 2.54
CA ALA A 199 -19.22 -14.63 1.81
C ALA A 199 -17.79 -14.37 1.32
N LEU A 200 -17.49 -13.15 0.87
CA LEU A 200 -16.18 -12.79 0.34
C LEU A 200 -15.14 -12.52 1.43
N SER A 201 -15.56 -12.05 2.61
CA SER A 201 -14.65 -11.82 3.73
C SER A 201 -14.03 -13.10 4.29
N GLU A 202 -14.68 -14.25 4.07
CA GLU A 202 -14.14 -15.56 4.45
C GLU A 202 -13.15 -16.13 3.43
N LEU A 203 -13.20 -15.67 2.17
CA LEU A 203 -12.38 -16.21 1.08
C LEU A 203 -11.08 -15.45 0.85
N LYS A 204 -11.03 -14.18 1.22
CA LYS A 204 -9.86 -13.30 1.10
C LYS A 204 -9.85 -12.34 2.29
N ASP A 205 -8.67 -11.85 2.62
CA ASP A 205 -8.53 -10.74 3.54
C ASP A 205 -9.12 -9.49 2.90
N LEU A 206 -10.39 -9.24 3.21
CA LEU A 206 -11.20 -8.19 2.64
C LEU A 206 -11.69 -7.24 3.72
N SER A 207 -11.46 -5.95 3.52
CA SER A 207 -11.98 -4.87 4.36
C SER A 207 -12.91 -3.98 3.54
N ILE A 208 -14.06 -3.64 4.08
CA ILE A 208 -15.07 -2.85 3.38
C ILE A 208 -15.34 -1.57 4.14
N ILE A 209 -15.21 -0.45 3.45
CA ILE A 209 -15.56 0.88 3.96
C ILE A 209 -16.85 1.30 3.28
N ALA A 210 -17.97 1.12 3.97
CA ALA A 210 -19.31 1.42 3.47
C ALA A 210 -19.88 2.73 4.02
N THR A 211 -19.26 3.28 5.06
CA THR A 211 -19.70 4.52 5.71
C THR A 211 -18.96 5.71 5.09
N ALA A 212 -19.73 6.69 4.59
CA ALA A 212 -19.14 7.96 4.16
C ALA A 212 -18.59 8.72 5.37
N PRO A 213 -17.48 9.48 5.21
CA PRO A 213 -17.05 10.44 6.20
C PRO A 213 -18.14 11.47 6.46
N ASP A 214 -18.28 11.90 7.71
CA ASP A 214 -19.13 13.05 8.04
C ASP A 214 -18.55 14.33 7.42
N ASP A 215 -19.40 15.17 6.84
CA ASP A 215 -19.03 16.46 6.23
C ASP A 215 -18.52 17.46 7.27
#